data_c86389702194b760867d6672bad08225
#
_entry.id   c86389702194b760867d6672bad08225
#
_cell.length_a   1.000
_cell.length_b   1.000
_cell.length_c   1.000
_cell.angle_alpha   90.00
_cell.angle_beta   90.00
_cell.angle_gamma   90.00
#
_symmetry.space_group_name_H-M   'P 1'
#
loop_
_entity.id
_entity.type
_entity.pdbx_description
1 polymer ?
#
loop_
_entity_poly.entity_id
_entity_poly.type
_entity_poly.pdbx_seq_one_letter_code
_entity_poly.pdbx_strand_id
1 'polypeptide(L)'
;SLETIKKNHPFKTMFAPVVSVETPDEHTAILKLSSPHPALMLAMSSQLMAIIPEHVYGDGQDPKTHPQNSENVVGSGPFKLVEFKSGEHIILERFDDFFIDGRPYLDKMVLKIIKDPATRTIGLENGEIDFYAFENVARNIVRLKKNDNLTVTPDGYAAIGPIDWLAFNTKTGKTADVNVRRAIAYAIDRNFILKAIMLGVADEARTGIHPGSPFYEPNVEPYNLDIDKANKILDDAGYKKGSDGMRFGLTVDFGWPGLKPNAEYTKAALKKIGIDVTVRASADFPTWAKTVSNHNFDLTWDTVFNWGDPVIGVHRTYQTSNIKKGVIWSNTQQYSN
;
A
#
# COMPACT_ATOMS: atom_id res chain seq x y z
N SER A 1 -0.20 25.01 3.29
CA SER A 1 -0.01 23.56 2.90
C SER A 1 0.19 22.67 4.12
N LEU A 2 1.18 22.92 4.99
CA LEU A 2 1.51 22.04 6.11
C LEU A 2 0.33 21.87 7.09
N GLU A 3 -0.35 22.95 7.48
CA GLU A 3 -1.51 22.88 8.38
C GLU A 3 -2.65 22.07 7.77
N THR A 4 -2.88 22.20 6.47
CA THR A 4 -3.87 21.42 5.72
C THR A 4 -3.52 19.93 5.72
N ILE A 5 -2.24 19.59 5.49
CA ILE A 5 -1.75 18.22 5.50
C ILE A 5 -1.85 17.61 6.89
N LYS A 6 -1.46 18.31 7.94
CA LYS A 6 -1.60 17.84 9.33
C LYS A 6 -3.04 17.50 9.72
N LYS A 7 -4.04 18.16 9.12
CA LYS A 7 -5.45 17.83 9.34
C LYS A 7 -5.92 16.65 8.48
N ASN A 8 -5.55 16.63 7.23
CA ASN A 8 -6.27 15.90 6.18
C ASN A 8 -5.52 14.68 5.63
N HIS A 9 -4.18 14.70 5.63
CA HIS A 9 -3.38 13.69 4.97
C HIS A 9 -3.37 12.35 5.74
N PRO A 10 -3.44 11.18 5.06
CA PRO A 10 -3.35 9.87 5.72
C PRO A 10 -2.06 9.69 6.52
N PHE A 11 -0.95 10.26 6.06
CA PHE A 11 0.36 10.20 6.69
C PHE A 11 0.67 11.40 7.61
N LYS A 12 -0.34 12.11 8.07
CA LYS A 12 -0.20 13.33 8.89
C LYS A 12 0.68 13.17 10.15
N THR A 13 0.78 11.96 10.69
CA THR A 13 1.64 11.68 11.85
C THR A 13 3.12 11.91 11.58
N MET A 14 3.56 11.84 10.31
CA MET A 14 4.94 12.15 9.91
C MET A 14 5.32 13.61 10.20
N PHE A 15 4.34 14.50 10.18
CA PHE A 15 4.53 15.93 10.41
C PHE A 15 4.21 16.35 11.84
N ALA A 16 3.94 15.39 12.73
CA ALA A 16 3.67 15.71 14.16
C ALA A 16 4.80 16.49 14.85
N PRO A 17 6.10 16.22 14.57
CA PRO A 17 7.18 17.00 15.16
C PRO A 17 7.26 18.45 14.67
N VAL A 18 6.63 18.83 13.56
CA VAL A 18 6.64 20.21 13.07
C VAL A 18 5.69 21.05 13.90
N VAL A 19 6.24 21.99 14.66
CA VAL A 19 5.48 22.86 15.58
C VAL A 19 4.95 24.08 14.85
N SER A 20 5.81 24.74 14.06
CA SER A 20 5.46 25.92 13.28
C SER A 20 6.29 26.03 12.02
N VAL A 21 5.81 26.86 11.09
CA VAL A 21 6.55 27.29 9.90
C VAL A 21 6.66 28.82 9.96
N GLU A 22 7.89 29.34 9.93
CA GLU A 22 8.17 30.76 9.85
C GLU A 22 8.58 31.12 8.43
N THR A 23 8.12 32.25 7.93
CA THR A 23 8.43 32.76 6.59
C THR A 23 8.98 34.17 6.72
N PRO A 24 10.29 34.31 7.05
CA PRO A 24 10.89 35.62 7.32
C PRO A 24 11.01 36.49 6.06
N ASP A 25 10.99 35.89 4.88
CA ASP A 25 11.01 36.55 3.58
C ASP A 25 10.29 35.69 2.53
N GLU A 26 10.19 36.19 1.28
CA GLU A 26 9.46 35.55 0.18
C GLU A 26 10.03 34.20 -0.26
N HIS A 27 11.28 33.91 0.07
CA HIS A 27 11.99 32.72 -0.43
C HIS A 27 12.43 31.77 0.68
N THR A 28 12.20 32.10 1.96
CA THR A 28 12.66 31.31 3.11
C THR A 28 11.48 30.75 3.89
N ALA A 29 11.50 29.42 4.11
CA ALA A 29 10.58 28.74 5.02
C ALA A 29 11.38 27.98 6.08
N ILE A 30 11.16 28.30 7.36
CA ILE A 30 11.84 27.68 8.49
C ILE A 30 10.85 26.78 9.25
N LEU A 31 11.06 25.47 9.20
CA LEU A 31 10.26 24.50 9.94
C LEU A 31 10.86 24.33 11.34
N LYS A 32 10.12 24.74 12.36
CA LYS A 32 10.52 24.52 13.77
C LYS A 32 10.03 23.15 14.23
N LEU A 33 10.94 22.35 14.77
CA LEU A 33 10.65 20.98 15.21
C LEU A 33 10.70 20.87 16.74
N SER A 34 9.78 20.09 17.31
CA SER A 34 9.79 19.73 18.74
C SER A 34 10.87 18.69 19.09
N SER A 35 11.32 17.92 18.09
CA SER A 35 12.39 16.93 18.21
C SER A 35 13.03 16.68 16.84
N PRO A 36 14.27 16.18 16.78
CA PRO A 36 14.91 15.79 15.52
C PRO A 36 14.05 14.80 14.72
N HIS A 37 13.93 15.04 13.41
CA HIS A 37 13.14 14.18 12.51
C HIS A 37 13.94 13.89 11.24
N PRO A 38 14.80 12.85 11.23
CA PRO A 38 15.69 12.55 10.11
C PRO A 38 14.95 12.29 8.78
N ALA A 39 13.76 11.69 8.83
CA ALA A 39 12.96 11.37 7.66
C ALA A 39 12.13 12.56 7.12
N LEU A 40 12.22 13.75 7.72
CA LEU A 40 11.36 14.88 7.35
C LEU A 40 11.49 15.27 5.87
N MET A 41 12.72 15.38 5.35
CA MET A 41 12.95 15.76 3.96
C MET A 41 12.37 14.75 2.97
N LEU A 42 12.45 13.45 3.30
CA LEU A 42 11.83 12.39 2.51
C LEU A 42 10.30 12.46 2.59
N ALA A 43 9.76 12.75 3.79
CA ALA A 43 8.33 12.95 4.00
C ALA A 43 7.78 14.17 3.23
N MET A 44 8.63 15.15 2.92
CA MET A 44 8.29 16.34 2.12
C MET A 44 8.37 16.09 0.60
N SER A 45 8.54 14.86 0.14
CA SER A 45 8.44 14.55 -1.29
C SER A 45 7.05 14.93 -1.84
N SER A 46 6.99 15.26 -3.13
CA SER A 46 5.75 15.72 -3.78
C SER A 46 4.57 14.75 -3.66
N GLN A 47 4.84 13.46 -3.53
CA GLN A 47 3.80 12.43 -3.34
C GLN A 47 3.21 12.41 -1.92
N LEU A 48 4.00 12.81 -0.92
CA LEU A 48 3.62 12.77 0.49
C LEU A 48 3.24 14.14 1.03
N MET A 49 3.78 15.21 0.46
CA MET A 49 3.48 16.59 0.84
C MET A 49 3.45 17.49 -0.40
N ALA A 50 2.29 17.62 -1.02
CA ALA A 50 2.09 18.62 -2.05
C ALA A 50 2.07 20.03 -1.43
N ILE A 51 2.81 20.97 -2.04
CA ILE A 51 2.68 22.40 -1.72
C ILE A 51 1.47 22.93 -2.49
N ILE A 52 0.44 23.36 -1.77
CA ILE A 52 -0.81 23.86 -2.36
C ILE A 52 -0.86 25.39 -2.27
N PRO A 53 -1.38 26.09 -3.30
CA PRO A 53 -1.45 27.55 -3.33
C PRO A 53 -2.54 28.07 -2.39
N GLU A 54 -2.20 29.07 -1.57
CA GLU A 54 -3.11 29.68 -0.60
C GLU A 54 -4.28 30.41 -1.29
N HIS A 55 -4.00 31.12 -2.40
CA HIS A 55 -5.03 31.83 -3.17
C HIS A 55 -6.11 30.90 -3.77
N VAL A 56 -5.85 29.58 -3.81
CA VAL A 56 -6.82 28.58 -4.26
C VAL A 56 -7.52 27.91 -3.06
N TYR A 57 -6.72 27.42 -2.11
CA TYR A 57 -7.21 26.55 -1.02
C TYR A 57 -7.38 27.29 0.32
N GLY A 58 -7.14 28.61 0.35
CA GLY A 58 -7.31 29.44 1.55
C GLY A 58 -8.72 30.02 1.73
N ASP A 59 -9.67 29.64 0.90
CA ASP A 59 -11.06 30.12 0.89
C ASP A 59 -11.95 29.50 1.98
N GLY A 60 -11.40 28.57 2.78
CA GLY A 60 -12.10 27.88 3.87
C GLY A 60 -12.88 26.64 3.48
N GLN A 61 -12.92 26.26 2.18
CA GLN A 61 -13.51 25.00 1.74
C GLN A 61 -12.66 23.80 2.16
N ASP A 62 -13.26 22.59 2.20
CA ASP A 62 -12.51 21.38 2.47
C ASP A 62 -11.58 21.03 1.29
N PRO A 63 -10.24 21.04 1.47
CA PRO A 63 -9.30 20.76 0.39
C PRO A 63 -9.48 19.38 -0.27
N LYS A 64 -10.11 18.41 0.41
CA LYS A 64 -10.35 17.06 -0.15
C LYS A 64 -11.41 17.05 -1.23
N THR A 65 -12.37 17.96 -1.15
CA THR A 65 -13.53 18.05 -2.04
C THR A 65 -13.54 19.35 -2.83
N HIS A 66 -12.45 20.12 -2.76
CA HIS A 66 -12.36 21.40 -3.44
C HIS A 66 -12.51 21.23 -4.96
N PRO A 67 -13.37 22.04 -5.65
CA PRO A 67 -13.61 21.91 -7.09
C PRO A 67 -12.33 21.99 -7.94
N GLN A 68 -11.40 22.83 -7.54
CA GLN A 68 -10.12 23.00 -8.25
C GLN A 68 -9.16 21.79 -8.12
N ASN A 69 -9.55 20.71 -7.46
CA ASN A 69 -8.82 19.44 -7.53
C ASN A 69 -8.92 18.77 -8.90
N SER A 70 -9.91 19.13 -9.69
CA SER A 70 -10.16 18.57 -11.03
C SER A 70 -10.42 19.63 -12.12
N GLU A 71 -10.67 20.87 -11.71
CA GLU A 71 -10.95 21.99 -12.62
C GLU A 71 -9.97 23.13 -12.32
N ASN A 72 -9.26 23.62 -13.34
CA ASN A 72 -8.29 24.72 -13.22
C ASN A 72 -7.21 24.47 -12.14
N VAL A 73 -6.67 23.26 -12.11
CA VAL A 73 -5.65 22.84 -11.15
C VAL A 73 -4.41 23.72 -11.27
N VAL A 74 -3.99 24.32 -10.16
CA VAL A 74 -2.77 25.13 -10.07
C VAL A 74 -1.72 24.33 -9.29
N GLY A 75 -0.58 24.10 -9.92
CA GLY A 75 0.55 23.38 -9.33
C GLY A 75 1.89 24.00 -9.73
N SER A 76 2.96 23.57 -9.08
CA SER A 76 4.35 23.96 -9.38
C SER A 76 5.11 22.90 -10.18
N GLY A 77 4.41 21.90 -10.72
CA GLY A 77 4.98 20.77 -11.46
C GLY A 77 5.33 21.11 -12.93
N PRO A 78 5.99 20.17 -13.62
CA PRO A 78 6.44 20.38 -15.00
C PRO A 78 5.32 20.33 -16.06
N PHE A 79 4.09 20.00 -15.66
CA PHE A 79 2.95 19.90 -16.56
C PHE A 79 1.74 20.65 -16.03
N LYS A 80 0.93 21.20 -16.96
CA LYS A 80 -0.36 21.84 -16.70
C LYS A 80 -1.50 20.89 -17.05
N LEU A 81 -2.57 20.91 -16.26
CA LEU A 81 -3.80 20.16 -16.59
C LEU A 81 -4.52 20.87 -17.74
N VAL A 82 -4.82 20.12 -18.81
CA VAL A 82 -5.62 20.56 -19.95
C VAL A 82 -7.05 20.04 -19.85
N GLU A 83 -7.18 18.75 -19.55
CA GLU A 83 -8.48 18.08 -19.46
C GLU A 83 -8.45 17.00 -18.39
N PHE A 84 -9.52 16.93 -17.59
CA PHE A 84 -9.80 15.83 -16.70
C PHE A 84 -11.19 15.27 -16.99
N LYS A 85 -11.25 14.12 -17.66
CA LYS A 85 -12.49 13.39 -17.92
C LYS A 85 -12.60 12.20 -17.01
N SER A 86 -13.43 12.35 -15.99
CA SER A 86 -13.57 11.35 -14.92
C SER A 86 -13.90 9.95 -15.47
N GLY A 87 -13.09 8.96 -15.08
CA GLY A 87 -13.24 7.56 -15.51
C GLY A 87 -12.71 7.24 -16.90
N GLU A 88 -12.19 8.22 -17.67
CA GLU A 88 -11.67 8.03 -19.02
C GLU A 88 -10.18 8.41 -19.13
N HIS A 89 -9.84 9.68 -18.92
CA HIS A 89 -8.45 10.15 -19.10
C HIS A 89 -8.16 11.46 -18.38
N ILE A 90 -6.85 11.76 -18.27
CA ILE A 90 -6.31 13.06 -17.88
C ILE A 90 -5.32 13.48 -18.97
N ILE A 91 -5.43 14.71 -19.46
CA ILE A 91 -4.52 15.29 -20.43
C ILE A 91 -3.70 16.39 -19.76
N LEU A 92 -2.38 16.27 -19.88
CA LEU A 92 -1.41 17.20 -19.36
C LEU A 92 -0.54 17.71 -20.51
N GLU A 93 -0.23 19.03 -20.51
CA GLU A 93 0.70 19.67 -21.44
C GLU A 93 1.90 20.24 -20.70
N ARG A 94 3.03 20.33 -21.38
CA ARG A 94 4.27 20.91 -20.86
C ARG A 94 4.04 22.32 -20.30
N PHE A 95 4.68 22.58 -19.16
CA PHE A 95 4.81 23.93 -18.62
C PHE A 95 6.18 24.49 -19.01
N ASP A 96 6.21 25.37 -20.00
CA ASP A 96 7.46 25.90 -20.56
C ASP A 96 8.26 26.74 -19.56
N ASP A 97 7.58 27.40 -18.60
CA ASP A 97 8.20 28.18 -17.54
C ASP A 97 8.55 27.35 -16.29
N PHE A 98 8.68 26.01 -16.44
CA PHE A 98 9.07 25.16 -15.32
C PHE A 98 10.48 25.51 -14.83
N PHE A 99 10.65 25.63 -13.51
CA PHE A 99 11.89 26.16 -12.88
C PHE A 99 13.15 25.31 -13.07
N ILE A 100 13.06 24.11 -13.64
CA ILE A 100 14.22 23.28 -13.97
C ILE A 100 14.48 23.38 -15.47
N ASP A 101 15.63 23.98 -15.83
CA ASP A 101 16.03 24.18 -17.22
C ASP A 101 16.04 22.86 -18.01
N GLY A 102 15.51 22.90 -19.24
CA GLY A 102 15.46 21.75 -20.13
C GLY A 102 14.46 20.66 -19.73
N ARG A 103 13.54 20.96 -18.81
CA ARG A 103 12.46 20.06 -18.38
C ARG A 103 11.09 20.70 -18.54
N PRO A 104 10.04 19.85 -18.71
CA PRO A 104 10.04 18.41 -19.00
C PRO A 104 10.47 18.11 -20.44
N TYR A 105 10.81 16.85 -20.76
CA TYR A 105 11.15 16.44 -22.12
C TYR A 105 9.92 16.20 -23.00
N LEU A 106 8.82 15.74 -22.41
CA LEU A 106 7.58 15.46 -23.13
C LEU A 106 6.76 16.73 -23.30
N ASP A 107 6.16 16.91 -24.47
CA ASP A 107 5.24 18.01 -24.75
C ASP A 107 3.86 17.77 -24.14
N LYS A 108 3.44 16.49 -24.10
CA LYS A 108 2.10 16.10 -23.68
C LYS A 108 2.11 14.72 -23.03
N MET A 109 1.26 14.52 -22.03
CA MET A 109 0.94 13.23 -21.46
C MET A 109 -0.57 12.99 -21.47
N VAL A 110 -0.97 11.78 -21.87
CA VAL A 110 -2.36 11.30 -21.80
C VAL A 110 -2.41 10.12 -20.86
N LEU A 111 -2.97 10.32 -19.67
CA LEU A 111 -3.16 9.24 -18.69
C LEU A 111 -4.53 8.59 -18.92
N LYS A 112 -4.55 7.43 -19.56
CA LYS A 112 -5.75 6.64 -19.83
C LYS A 112 -6.18 5.85 -18.60
N ILE A 113 -7.44 5.91 -18.20
CA ILE A 113 -8.00 5.16 -17.07
C ILE A 113 -8.57 3.84 -17.60
N ILE A 114 -7.78 2.77 -17.60
CA ILE A 114 -8.17 1.44 -18.07
C ILE A 114 -8.29 0.51 -16.86
N LYS A 115 -9.53 0.12 -16.49
CA LYS A 115 -9.81 -0.68 -15.30
C LYS A 115 -9.38 -2.15 -15.45
N ASP A 116 -9.55 -2.71 -16.63
CA ASP A 116 -9.26 -4.13 -16.89
C ASP A 116 -7.77 -4.37 -17.10
N PRO A 117 -7.12 -5.25 -16.31
CA PRO A 117 -5.70 -5.54 -16.44
C PRO A 117 -5.30 -6.19 -17.77
N ALA A 118 -6.17 -7.01 -18.36
CA ALA A 118 -5.87 -7.68 -19.63
C ALA A 118 -5.85 -6.66 -20.77
N THR A 119 -6.80 -5.71 -20.77
CA THR A 119 -6.84 -4.61 -21.75
C THR A 119 -5.58 -3.74 -21.65
N ARG A 120 -5.08 -3.44 -20.44
CA ARG A 120 -3.82 -2.71 -20.27
C ARG A 120 -2.62 -3.47 -20.85
N THR A 121 -2.54 -4.78 -20.57
CA THR A 121 -1.47 -5.64 -21.11
C THR A 121 -1.47 -5.65 -22.63
N ILE A 122 -2.64 -5.80 -23.25
CA ILE A 122 -2.80 -5.79 -24.72
C ILE A 122 -2.42 -4.42 -25.29
N GLY A 123 -2.86 -3.33 -24.64
CA GLY A 123 -2.53 -1.97 -25.07
C GLY A 123 -1.03 -1.68 -25.07
N LEU A 124 -0.27 -2.22 -24.09
CA LEU A 124 1.19 -2.15 -24.09
C LEU A 124 1.80 -2.98 -25.25
N GLU A 125 1.33 -4.20 -25.47
CA GLU A 125 1.85 -5.08 -26.53
C GLU A 125 1.61 -4.51 -27.93
N ASN A 126 0.50 -3.81 -28.12
CA ASN A 126 0.13 -3.19 -29.42
C ASN A 126 0.71 -1.77 -29.60
N GLY A 127 1.38 -1.21 -28.57
CA GLY A 127 1.89 0.17 -28.61
C GLY A 127 0.81 1.24 -28.50
N GLU A 128 -0.39 0.91 -28.01
CA GLU A 128 -1.46 1.87 -27.70
C GLU A 128 -1.22 2.59 -26.34
N ILE A 129 -0.34 2.00 -25.52
CA ILE A 129 0.13 2.51 -24.23
C ILE A 129 1.65 2.48 -24.27
N ASP A 130 2.28 3.63 -24.00
CA ASP A 130 3.74 3.76 -23.99
C ASP A 130 4.36 3.40 -22.63
N PHE A 131 3.61 3.59 -21.56
CA PHE A 131 4.09 3.39 -20.20
C PHE A 131 2.98 2.89 -19.27
N TYR A 132 3.27 1.90 -18.44
CA TYR A 132 2.40 1.44 -17.38
C TYR A 132 3.21 1.13 -16.12
N ALA A 133 2.87 1.79 -15.02
CA ALA A 133 3.44 1.56 -13.69
C ALA A 133 2.58 0.62 -12.86
N PHE A 134 3.19 -0.06 -11.90
CA PHE A 134 2.53 -0.87 -10.88
C PHE A 134 1.72 -2.07 -11.43
N GLU A 135 2.21 -2.77 -12.45
CA GLU A 135 1.64 -4.08 -12.79
C GLU A 135 1.86 -5.05 -11.61
N ASN A 136 0.79 -5.53 -11.02
CA ASN A 136 0.82 -6.41 -9.86
C ASN A 136 0.29 -7.83 -10.14
N VAL A 137 -0.03 -8.13 -11.39
CA VAL A 137 -0.45 -9.47 -11.83
C VAL A 137 0.76 -10.20 -12.39
N ALA A 138 1.34 -11.11 -11.61
CA ALA A 138 2.60 -11.80 -11.95
C ALA A 138 2.62 -12.41 -13.36
N ARG A 139 1.52 -13.07 -13.79
CA ARG A 139 1.41 -13.64 -15.16
C ARG A 139 1.52 -12.59 -16.26
N ASN A 140 1.01 -11.38 -16.04
CA ASN A 140 1.12 -10.29 -17.01
C ASN A 140 2.57 -9.81 -17.10
N ILE A 141 3.25 -9.66 -15.94
CA ILE A 141 4.69 -9.32 -15.91
C ILE A 141 5.51 -10.34 -16.68
N VAL A 142 5.28 -11.65 -16.42
CA VAL A 142 5.99 -12.73 -17.13
C VAL A 142 5.66 -12.74 -18.65
N ARG A 143 4.43 -12.41 -19.03
CA ARG A 143 4.02 -12.28 -20.42
C ARG A 143 4.73 -11.10 -21.10
N LEU A 144 4.68 -9.92 -20.50
CA LEU A 144 5.28 -8.70 -21.03
C LEU A 144 6.80 -8.81 -21.16
N LYS A 145 7.48 -9.49 -20.21
CA LYS A 145 8.94 -9.76 -20.29
C LYS A 145 9.37 -10.58 -21.51
N LYS A 146 8.44 -11.24 -22.21
CA LYS A 146 8.74 -12.01 -23.43
C LYS A 146 8.62 -11.19 -24.71
N ASN A 147 8.18 -9.95 -24.62
CA ASN A 147 8.05 -9.05 -25.76
C ASN A 147 9.30 -8.18 -25.86
N ASP A 148 10.13 -8.41 -26.87
CA ASP A 148 11.40 -7.70 -27.09
C ASP A 148 11.24 -6.19 -27.35
N ASN A 149 10.02 -5.73 -27.67
CA ASN A 149 9.72 -4.31 -27.85
C ASN A 149 9.42 -3.57 -26.52
N LEU A 150 9.36 -4.30 -25.39
CA LEU A 150 9.01 -3.74 -24.08
C LEU A 150 10.18 -3.85 -23.11
N THR A 151 10.44 -2.79 -22.39
CA THR A 151 11.32 -2.82 -21.20
C THR A 151 10.47 -3.04 -19.95
N VAL A 152 10.63 -4.20 -19.31
CA VAL A 152 9.94 -4.54 -18.05
C VAL A 152 10.95 -4.64 -16.94
N THR A 153 10.93 -3.67 -16.02
CA THR A 153 11.91 -3.53 -14.95
C THR A 153 11.26 -3.37 -13.57
N PRO A 154 11.85 -3.90 -12.49
CA PRO A 154 11.49 -3.57 -11.12
C PRO A 154 12.18 -2.28 -10.61
N ASP A 155 13.05 -1.67 -11.41
CA ASP A 155 13.86 -0.52 -10.99
C ASP A 155 12.98 0.67 -10.59
N GLY A 156 13.35 1.33 -9.50
CA GLY A 156 12.59 2.41 -8.90
C GLY A 156 11.59 1.98 -7.83
N TYR A 157 11.06 0.75 -7.86
CA TYR A 157 10.11 0.29 -6.86
C TYR A 157 10.73 0.08 -5.47
N ALA A 158 12.02 -0.18 -5.37
CA ALA A 158 12.74 -0.28 -4.10
C ALA A 158 12.62 1.00 -3.26
N ALA A 159 12.50 2.17 -3.90
CA ALA A 159 12.31 3.45 -3.20
C ALA A 159 11.00 3.51 -2.42
N ILE A 160 9.94 2.91 -2.93
CA ILE A 160 8.64 2.80 -2.23
C ILE A 160 8.51 1.49 -1.45
N GLY A 161 9.29 0.45 -1.78
CA GLY A 161 9.41 -0.82 -1.08
C GLY A 161 8.08 -1.48 -0.77
N PRO A 162 7.27 -1.90 -1.78
CA PRO A 162 6.00 -2.56 -1.55
C PRO A 162 6.21 -3.96 -0.98
N ILE A 163 5.45 -4.31 0.05
CA ILE A 163 5.42 -5.65 0.66
C ILE A 163 3.97 -6.10 0.76
N ASP A 164 3.64 -7.21 0.08
CA ASP A 164 2.38 -7.88 0.27
C ASP A 164 2.41 -8.69 1.55
N TRP A 165 1.45 -8.48 2.42
CA TRP A 165 1.37 -9.12 3.71
C TRP A 165 -0.03 -9.64 4.03
N LEU A 166 -0.09 -10.71 4.83
CA LEU A 166 -1.33 -11.18 5.45
C LEU A 166 -1.49 -10.52 6.81
N ALA A 167 -2.33 -9.50 6.90
CA ALA A 167 -2.62 -8.80 8.15
C ALA A 167 -3.71 -9.52 8.95
N PHE A 168 -3.56 -9.52 10.28
CA PHE A 168 -4.50 -10.11 11.24
C PHE A 168 -5.24 -9.03 12.01
N ASN A 169 -6.52 -9.20 12.30
CA ASN A 169 -7.15 -8.46 13.38
C ASN A 169 -6.64 -9.03 14.71
N THR A 170 -5.85 -8.25 15.44
CA THR A 170 -5.21 -8.74 16.68
C THR A 170 -6.04 -8.48 17.93
N LYS A 171 -7.23 -7.86 17.80
CA LYS A 171 -8.06 -7.41 18.92
C LYS A 171 -9.33 -8.23 19.08
N THR A 172 -9.88 -8.74 17.99
CA THR A 172 -11.20 -9.42 17.99
C THR A 172 -11.15 -10.76 17.29
N GLY A 173 -12.13 -11.61 17.58
CA GLY A 173 -12.25 -12.93 16.96
C GLY A 173 -11.14 -13.91 17.37
N LYS A 174 -10.99 -14.98 16.59
CA LYS A 174 -9.99 -16.03 16.84
C LYS A 174 -8.55 -15.55 16.61
N THR A 175 -8.36 -14.59 15.73
CA THR A 175 -7.05 -14.00 15.40
C THR A 175 -6.51 -13.07 16.50
N ALA A 176 -7.31 -12.73 17.51
CA ALA A 176 -6.82 -12.05 18.72
C ALA A 176 -5.85 -12.93 19.53
N ASP A 177 -6.01 -14.26 19.47
CA ASP A 177 -5.08 -15.19 20.10
C ASP A 177 -3.77 -15.27 19.29
N VAL A 178 -2.65 -15.03 19.97
CA VAL A 178 -1.30 -15.11 19.37
C VAL A 178 -0.97 -16.52 18.87
N ASN A 179 -1.51 -17.56 19.52
CA ASN A 179 -1.29 -18.94 19.11
C ASN A 179 -1.95 -19.23 17.77
N VAL A 180 -3.16 -18.70 17.54
CA VAL A 180 -3.83 -18.80 16.23
C VAL A 180 -2.98 -18.11 15.16
N ARG A 181 -2.47 -16.91 15.41
CA ARG A 181 -1.62 -16.19 14.45
C ARG A 181 -0.32 -16.94 14.14
N ARG A 182 0.34 -17.51 15.17
CA ARG A 182 1.56 -18.32 15.00
C ARG A 182 1.28 -19.60 14.21
N ALA A 183 0.20 -20.30 14.50
CA ALA A 183 -0.19 -21.50 13.76
C ALA A 183 -0.46 -21.18 12.27
N ILE A 184 -1.16 -20.09 11.98
CA ILE A 184 -1.37 -19.62 10.61
C ILE A 184 -0.03 -19.31 9.92
N ALA A 185 0.90 -18.64 10.61
CA ALA A 185 2.22 -18.32 10.05
C ALA A 185 3.03 -19.56 9.65
N TYR A 186 2.94 -20.66 10.45
CA TYR A 186 3.55 -21.95 10.11
C TYR A 186 2.78 -22.74 9.03
N ALA A 187 1.52 -22.43 8.77
CA ALA A 187 0.71 -23.10 7.74
C ALA A 187 0.84 -22.49 6.34
N ILE A 188 1.34 -21.26 6.24
CA ILE A 188 1.54 -20.55 4.97
C ILE A 188 2.91 -20.87 4.39
N ASP A 189 2.93 -21.51 3.21
CA ASP A 189 4.15 -21.77 2.44
C ASP A 189 4.50 -20.55 1.58
N ARG A 190 5.47 -19.75 2.03
CA ARG A 190 5.95 -18.56 1.29
C ARG A 190 6.63 -18.95 -0.02
N ASN A 191 7.33 -20.08 -0.05
CA ASN A 191 7.95 -20.57 -1.28
C ASN A 191 6.92 -20.90 -2.36
N PHE A 192 5.77 -21.48 -1.97
CA PHE A 192 4.66 -21.70 -2.90
C PHE A 192 4.13 -20.37 -3.44
N ILE A 193 3.93 -19.36 -2.58
CA ILE A 193 3.49 -18.03 -3.01
C ILE A 193 4.49 -17.45 -4.02
N LEU A 194 5.77 -17.44 -3.69
CA LEU A 194 6.81 -16.86 -4.55
C LEU A 194 6.94 -17.58 -5.91
N LYS A 195 6.90 -18.92 -5.91
CA LYS A 195 7.14 -19.71 -7.13
C LYS A 195 5.89 -19.95 -7.97
N ALA A 196 4.76 -20.26 -7.33
CA ALA A 196 3.54 -20.68 -8.03
C ALA A 196 2.55 -19.52 -8.25
N ILE A 197 2.46 -18.56 -7.33
CA ILE A 197 1.55 -17.43 -7.46
C ILE A 197 2.27 -16.25 -8.10
N MET A 198 3.44 -15.88 -7.55
CA MET A 198 4.23 -14.73 -8.00
C MET A 198 5.19 -15.08 -9.16
N LEU A 199 5.25 -16.35 -9.58
CA LEU A 199 6.02 -16.81 -10.74
C LEU A 199 7.50 -16.35 -10.75
N GLY A 200 8.09 -16.14 -9.56
CA GLY A 200 9.46 -15.67 -9.39
C GLY A 200 9.69 -14.19 -9.66
N VAL A 201 8.63 -13.37 -9.75
CA VAL A 201 8.77 -11.91 -9.94
C VAL A 201 8.79 -11.12 -8.63
N ALA A 202 8.78 -11.81 -7.50
CA ALA A 202 8.85 -11.21 -6.16
C ALA A 202 9.86 -11.95 -5.29
N ASP A 203 10.37 -11.26 -4.27
CA ASP A 203 11.31 -11.77 -3.28
C ASP A 203 10.62 -11.98 -1.92
N GLU A 204 11.22 -12.83 -1.06
CA GLU A 204 10.73 -13.04 0.29
C GLU A 204 11.03 -11.82 1.17
N ALA A 205 10.01 -11.30 1.85
CA ALA A 205 10.16 -10.36 2.95
C ALA A 205 9.76 -11.06 4.26
N ARG A 206 10.66 -11.05 5.25
CA ARG A 206 10.44 -11.67 6.57
C ARG A 206 9.86 -10.71 7.60
N THR A 207 9.91 -9.42 7.30
CA THR A 207 9.40 -8.33 8.15
C THR A 207 8.56 -7.38 7.31
N GLY A 208 7.92 -6.40 7.96
CA GLY A 208 7.26 -5.29 7.25
C GLY A 208 8.25 -4.28 6.63
N ILE A 209 9.55 -4.48 6.78
CA ILE A 209 10.61 -3.64 6.19
C ILE A 209 11.12 -4.31 4.92
N HIS A 210 11.25 -3.55 3.84
CA HIS A 210 11.72 -4.06 2.56
C HIS A 210 13.17 -4.56 2.66
N PRO A 211 13.52 -5.74 2.07
CA PRO A 211 14.86 -6.33 2.18
C PRO A 211 16.01 -5.43 1.70
N GLY A 212 15.75 -4.53 0.74
CA GLY A 212 16.72 -3.54 0.28
C GLY A 212 16.91 -2.32 1.19
N SER A 213 16.15 -2.23 2.29
CA SER A 213 16.27 -1.12 3.26
C SER A 213 17.45 -1.34 4.21
N PRO A 214 18.19 -0.27 4.59
CA PRO A 214 19.23 -0.36 5.63
C PRO A 214 18.68 -0.71 7.02
N PHE A 215 17.35 -0.65 7.21
CA PHE A 215 16.67 -1.00 8.46
C PHE A 215 16.11 -2.43 8.47
N TYR A 216 16.39 -3.22 7.43
CA TYR A 216 15.91 -4.60 7.36
C TYR A 216 16.67 -5.51 8.31
N GLU A 217 15.95 -6.27 9.14
CA GLU A 217 16.52 -7.31 10.02
C GLU A 217 16.21 -8.70 9.46
N PRO A 218 17.21 -9.42 8.92
CA PRO A 218 16.99 -10.75 8.34
C PRO A 218 16.89 -11.86 9.39
N ASN A 219 17.40 -11.64 10.61
CA ASN A 219 17.49 -12.68 11.67
C ASN A 219 16.24 -12.75 12.55
N VAL A 220 15.06 -12.73 11.90
CA VAL A 220 13.78 -12.94 12.59
C VAL A 220 13.31 -14.37 12.43
N GLU A 221 12.43 -14.84 13.32
CA GLU A 221 11.81 -16.18 13.21
C GLU A 221 11.19 -16.36 11.80
N PRO A 222 11.67 -17.31 10.99
CA PRO A 222 11.27 -17.42 9.58
C PRO A 222 9.85 -18.00 9.40
N TYR A 223 9.25 -18.61 10.42
CA TYR A 223 7.96 -19.30 10.32
C TYR A 223 7.88 -20.18 9.05
N ASN A 224 8.88 -21.03 8.84
CA ASN A 224 8.88 -21.97 7.72
C ASN A 224 7.68 -22.90 7.80
N LEU A 225 7.18 -23.39 6.66
CA LEU A 225 6.06 -24.29 6.59
C LEU A 225 6.27 -25.50 7.51
N ASP A 226 5.37 -25.68 8.48
CA ASP A 226 5.35 -26.78 9.42
C ASP A 226 3.91 -27.02 9.89
N ILE A 227 3.21 -27.90 9.16
CA ILE A 227 1.79 -28.20 9.42
C ILE A 227 1.61 -28.94 10.76
N ASP A 228 2.55 -29.78 11.15
CA ASP A 228 2.46 -30.53 12.42
C ASP A 228 2.63 -29.58 13.59
N LYS A 229 3.61 -28.67 13.54
CA LYS A 229 3.80 -27.63 14.54
C LYS A 229 2.59 -26.70 14.61
N ALA A 230 2.02 -26.31 13.47
CA ALA A 230 0.81 -25.49 13.44
C ALA A 230 -0.39 -26.18 14.11
N ASN A 231 -0.61 -27.48 13.81
CA ASN A 231 -1.65 -28.28 14.47
C ASN A 231 -1.42 -28.37 15.96
N LYS A 232 -0.16 -28.70 16.40
CA LYS A 232 0.20 -28.80 17.81
C LYS A 232 -0.08 -27.50 18.56
N ILE A 233 0.30 -26.31 17.99
CA ILE A 233 0.04 -25.02 18.62
C ILE A 233 -1.46 -24.81 18.85
N LEU A 234 -2.31 -25.14 17.86
CA LEU A 234 -3.76 -25.01 18.00
C LEU A 234 -4.34 -25.99 19.03
N ASP A 235 -3.83 -27.23 19.06
CA ASP A 235 -4.27 -28.23 20.01
C ASP A 235 -3.91 -27.84 21.45
N ASP A 236 -2.69 -27.35 21.68
CA ASP A 236 -2.21 -26.89 22.98
C ASP A 236 -2.99 -25.65 23.46
N ALA A 237 -3.41 -24.76 22.51
CA ALA A 237 -4.26 -23.61 22.80
C ALA A 237 -5.76 -23.93 22.97
N GLY A 238 -6.13 -25.23 22.91
CA GLY A 238 -7.50 -25.70 23.16
C GLY A 238 -8.44 -25.65 21.94
N TYR A 239 -7.94 -25.31 20.76
CA TYR A 239 -8.72 -25.35 19.51
C TYR A 239 -8.72 -26.75 18.91
N LYS A 240 -9.53 -27.66 19.46
CA LYS A 240 -9.62 -29.02 18.97
C LYS A 240 -10.40 -29.14 17.66
N LYS A 241 -10.06 -30.14 16.83
CA LYS A 241 -10.82 -30.49 15.63
C LYS A 241 -12.15 -31.12 16.00
N GLY A 242 -13.21 -30.68 15.35
CA GLY A 242 -14.52 -31.36 15.41
C GLY A 242 -14.54 -32.65 14.59
N SER A 243 -15.69 -33.32 14.56
CA SER A 243 -15.91 -34.55 13.79
C SER A 243 -15.74 -34.36 12.28
N ASP A 244 -15.91 -33.14 11.78
CA ASP A 244 -15.70 -32.74 10.40
C ASP A 244 -14.24 -32.36 10.07
N GLY A 245 -13.35 -32.47 11.07
CA GLY A 245 -11.94 -32.11 10.96
C GLY A 245 -11.65 -30.60 11.05
N MET A 246 -12.69 -29.77 11.23
CA MET A 246 -12.54 -28.32 11.36
C MET A 246 -12.49 -27.89 12.83
N ARG A 247 -11.84 -26.77 13.10
CA ARG A 247 -11.70 -26.14 14.43
C ARG A 247 -12.59 -24.93 14.58
N PHE A 248 -12.55 -24.06 13.59
CA PHE A 248 -13.33 -22.80 13.48
C PHE A 248 -13.25 -22.21 12.09
N GLY A 249 -14.09 -21.20 11.82
CA GLY A 249 -14.09 -20.42 10.59
C GLY A 249 -13.42 -19.07 10.74
N LEU A 250 -12.83 -18.55 9.64
CA LEU A 250 -12.32 -17.20 9.48
C LEU A 250 -12.73 -16.64 8.14
N THR A 251 -12.67 -15.31 8.02
CA THR A 251 -12.76 -14.60 6.73
C THR A 251 -11.39 -14.12 6.29
N VAL A 252 -11.13 -14.10 4.97
CA VAL A 252 -9.97 -13.41 4.39
C VAL A 252 -10.44 -12.45 3.31
N ASP A 253 -10.07 -11.18 3.47
CA ASP A 253 -10.30 -10.11 2.50
C ASP A 253 -9.04 -9.86 1.66
N PHE A 254 -9.16 -9.09 0.57
CA PHE A 254 -8.01 -8.62 -0.20
C PHE A 254 -8.27 -7.25 -0.82
N GLY A 255 -7.24 -6.40 -0.85
CA GLY A 255 -7.34 -4.99 -1.22
C GLY A 255 -7.51 -4.75 -2.73
N TRP A 256 -6.96 -5.61 -3.57
CA TRP A 256 -7.03 -5.50 -5.03
C TRP A 256 -6.91 -6.84 -5.74
N PRO A 257 -7.31 -6.91 -7.03
CA PRO A 257 -7.41 -8.18 -7.76
C PRO A 257 -6.14 -9.02 -7.82
N GLY A 258 -4.96 -8.39 -7.81
CA GLY A 258 -3.68 -9.10 -7.80
C GLY A 258 -3.44 -9.95 -6.56
N LEU A 259 -4.08 -9.63 -5.43
CA LEU A 259 -3.99 -10.39 -4.17
C LEU A 259 -5.02 -11.51 -4.03
N LYS A 260 -5.96 -11.63 -4.96
CA LYS A 260 -6.96 -12.72 -4.95
C LYS A 260 -6.33 -14.11 -4.91
N PRO A 261 -5.29 -14.44 -5.71
CA PRO A 261 -4.64 -15.74 -5.66
C PRO A 261 -4.06 -16.06 -4.27
N ASN A 262 -3.53 -15.06 -3.56
CA ASN A 262 -3.00 -15.21 -2.20
C ASN A 262 -4.14 -15.53 -1.21
N ALA A 263 -5.30 -14.90 -1.35
CA ALA A 263 -6.46 -15.18 -0.50
C ALA A 263 -7.01 -16.60 -0.74
N GLU A 264 -7.12 -17.03 -2.00
CA GLU A 264 -7.55 -18.40 -2.34
C GLU A 264 -6.54 -19.46 -1.86
N TYR A 265 -5.25 -19.18 -1.98
CA TYR A 265 -4.21 -20.04 -1.40
C TYR A 265 -4.32 -20.11 0.12
N THR A 266 -4.56 -19.00 0.80
CA THR A 266 -4.74 -18.95 2.26
C THR A 266 -5.87 -19.91 2.69
N LYS A 267 -7.00 -19.90 1.99
CA LYS A 267 -8.10 -20.85 2.23
C LYS A 267 -7.63 -22.30 2.13
N ALA A 268 -6.91 -22.64 1.06
CA ALA A 268 -6.42 -24.01 0.86
C ALA A 268 -5.36 -24.41 1.90
N ALA A 269 -4.46 -23.51 2.26
CA ALA A 269 -3.40 -23.74 3.23
C ALA A 269 -3.97 -23.96 4.65
N LEU A 270 -4.89 -23.11 5.09
CA LEU A 270 -5.44 -23.15 6.45
C LEU A 270 -6.40 -24.32 6.67
N LYS A 271 -7.02 -24.84 5.61
CA LYS A 271 -7.81 -26.08 5.69
C LYS A 271 -6.98 -27.27 6.20
N LYS A 272 -5.66 -27.34 5.90
CA LYS A 272 -4.76 -28.40 6.37
C LYS A 272 -4.61 -28.42 7.90
N ILE A 273 -4.83 -27.29 8.54
CA ILE A 273 -4.79 -27.16 10.00
C ILE A 273 -6.18 -27.04 10.63
N GLY A 274 -7.24 -27.38 9.88
CA GLY A 274 -8.61 -27.39 10.37
C GLY A 274 -9.27 -26.02 10.52
N ILE A 275 -8.80 -25.00 9.80
CA ILE A 275 -9.43 -23.69 9.77
C ILE A 275 -10.20 -23.54 8.44
N ASP A 276 -11.52 -23.35 8.53
CA ASP A 276 -12.36 -23.07 7.37
C ASP A 276 -12.32 -21.59 7.02
N VAL A 277 -11.87 -21.26 5.82
CA VAL A 277 -11.69 -19.86 5.40
C VAL A 277 -12.67 -19.51 4.30
N THR A 278 -13.44 -18.44 4.52
CA THR A 278 -14.28 -17.81 3.51
C THR A 278 -13.52 -16.65 2.88
N VAL A 279 -13.27 -16.72 1.57
CA VAL A 279 -12.69 -15.60 0.81
C VAL A 279 -13.78 -14.57 0.54
N ARG A 280 -13.59 -13.35 1.02
CA ARG A 280 -14.55 -12.26 0.89
C ARG A 280 -14.01 -11.21 -0.09
N ALA A 281 -14.54 -11.22 -1.30
CA ALA A 281 -14.22 -10.23 -2.30
C ALA A 281 -15.02 -8.94 -2.06
N SER A 282 -14.33 -7.80 -2.03
CA SER A 282 -14.98 -6.49 -2.06
C SER A 282 -15.27 -6.07 -3.51
N ALA A 283 -16.34 -5.30 -3.72
CA ALA A 283 -16.70 -4.81 -5.04
C ALA A 283 -15.63 -3.90 -5.65
N ASP A 284 -14.98 -3.12 -4.80
CA ASP A 284 -13.92 -2.16 -5.17
C ASP A 284 -13.01 -1.87 -3.97
N PHE A 285 -11.94 -1.11 -4.24
CA PHE A 285 -10.99 -0.68 -3.22
C PHE A 285 -11.63 0.16 -2.09
N PRO A 286 -12.50 1.17 -2.33
CA PRO A 286 -13.17 1.91 -1.27
C PRO A 286 -13.99 1.03 -0.32
N THR A 287 -14.68 0.02 -0.83
CA THR A 287 -15.46 -0.93 -0.02
C THR A 287 -14.57 -1.77 0.87
N TRP A 288 -13.47 -2.31 0.32
CA TRP A 288 -12.46 -3.01 1.11
C TRP A 288 -11.85 -2.09 2.18
N ALA A 289 -11.41 -0.89 1.79
CA ALA A 289 -10.78 0.08 2.69
C ALA A 289 -11.71 0.45 3.85
N LYS A 290 -13.02 0.63 3.59
CA LYS A 290 -14.03 0.86 4.62
C LYS A 290 -14.16 -0.33 5.57
N THR A 291 -14.18 -1.55 5.05
CA THR A 291 -14.27 -2.79 5.85
C THR A 291 -13.07 -2.91 6.79
N VAL A 292 -11.86 -2.79 6.27
CA VAL A 292 -10.61 -2.97 7.02
C VAL A 292 -10.38 -1.81 8.00
N SER A 293 -10.62 -0.57 7.60
CA SER A 293 -10.46 0.60 8.48
C SER A 293 -11.48 0.63 9.64
N ASN A 294 -12.63 -0.01 9.48
CA ASN A 294 -13.59 -0.22 10.57
C ASN A 294 -13.30 -1.46 11.42
N HIS A 295 -12.15 -2.14 11.19
CA HIS A 295 -11.74 -3.35 11.89
C HIS A 295 -12.69 -4.54 11.74
N ASN A 296 -13.45 -4.61 10.64
CA ASN A 296 -14.43 -5.66 10.37
C ASN A 296 -13.84 -6.76 9.47
N PHE A 297 -12.76 -7.40 9.92
CA PHE A 297 -12.09 -8.49 9.24
C PHE A 297 -11.40 -9.42 10.24
N ASP A 298 -11.14 -10.67 9.86
CA ASP A 298 -10.25 -11.57 10.59
C ASP A 298 -8.84 -11.51 10.00
N LEU A 299 -8.75 -11.74 8.68
CA LEU A 299 -7.53 -11.72 7.87
C LEU A 299 -7.74 -10.80 6.67
N THR A 300 -6.70 -10.10 6.24
CA THR A 300 -6.72 -9.38 4.97
C THR A 300 -5.35 -9.41 4.30
N TRP A 301 -5.33 -9.68 2.99
CA TRP A 301 -4.17 -9.41 2.16
C TRP A 301 -4.17 -7.95 1.74
N ASP A 302 -3.07 -7.28 2.03
CA ASP A 302 -2.83 -5.86 1.77
C ASP A 302 -1.38 -5.66 1.38
N THR A 303 -1.02 -4.46 0.91
CA THR A 303 0.36 -4.07 0.64
C THR A 303 0.74 -2.92 1.56
N VAL A 304 1.86 -3.07 2.26
CA VAL A 304 2.50 -1.98 2.99
C VAL A 304 3.63 -1.39 2.14
N PHE A 305 3.73 -0.07 2.13
CA PHE A 305 4.78 0.66 1.43
C PHE A 305 5.78 1.24 2.41
N ASN A 306 7.07 1.06 2.16
CA ASN A 306 8.14 1.50 3.06
C ASN A 306 8.51 2.97 2.89
N TRP A 307 8.33 3.53 1.68
CA TRP A 307 8.61 4.95 1.36
C TRP A 307 10.04 5.38 1.72
N GLY A 308 11.01 4.46 1.61
CA GLY A 308 12.42 4.69 1.89
C GLY A 308 12.79 4.75 3.37
N ASP A 309 11.84 5.03 4.26
CA ASP A 309 12.07 5.08 5.71
C ASP A 309 10.91 4.43 6.49
N PRO A 310 11.19 3.52 7.45
CA PRO A 310 10.16 2.85 8.25
C PRO A 310 9.24 3.80 9.02
N VAL A 311 9.75 4.96 9.44
CA VAL A 311 8.94 5.99 10.14
C VAL A 311 7.82 6.51 9.26
N ILE A 312 8.07 6.64 7.96
CA ILE A 312 7.08 7.10 6.98
C ILE A 312 6.10 5.97 6.64
N GLY A 313 6.63 4.82 6.24
CA GLY A 313 5.85 3.74 5.64
C GLY A 313 5.21 2.79 6.64
N VAL A 314 6.02 2.15 7.47
CA VAL A 314 5.66 0.96 8.25
C VAL A 314 5.28 1.26 9.69
N HIS A 315 6.02 2.14 10.36
CA HIS A 315 5.87 2.44 11.79
C HIS A 315 4.43 2.81 12.17
N ARG A 316 3.76 3.61 11.33
CA ARG A 316 2.35 4.01 11.55
C ARG A 316 1.39 2.82 11.67
N THR A 317 1.70 1.67 11.05
CA THR A 317 0.86 0.48 11.08
C THR A 317 0.99 -0.31 12.39
N TYR A 318 2.00 0.00 13.22
CA TYR A 318 2.25 -0.66 14.50
C TYR A 318 2.06 0.25 15.72
N GLN A 319 1.97 1.57 15.54
CA GLN A 319 1.74 2.50 16.65
C GLN A 319 0.36 2.33 17.27
N THR A 320 0.28 2.13 18.58
CA THR A 320 -0.97 2.02 19.34
C THR A 320 -1.88 3.25 19.17
N SER A 321 -1.28 4.47 19.15
CA SER A 321 -2.01 5.73 18.94
C SER A 321 -2.69 5.84 17.57
N ASN A 322 -2.29 4.99 16.61
CA ASN A 322 -2.87 4.92 15.27
C ASN A 322 -3.98 3.87 15.13
N ILE A 323 -4.42 3.23 16.20
CA ILE A 323 -5.63 2.40 16.20
C ILE A 323 -6.85 3.33 16.16
N LYS A 324 -7.33 3.61 14.95
CA LYS A 324 -8.45 4.54 14.70
C LYS A 324 -9.40 3.98 13.64
N LYS A 325 -10.68 3.86 13.98
CA LYS A 325 -11.71 3.48 13.01
C LYS A 325 -11.84 4.51 11.88
N GLY A 326 -12.10 4.03 10.67
CA GLY A 326 -12.33 4.86 9.49
C GLY A 326 -11.06 5.45 8.88
N VAL A 327 -9.86 5.12 9.42
CA VAL A 327 -8.58 5.59 8.88
C VAL A 327 -7.84 4.43 8.26
N ILE A 328 -7.84 4.39 6.93
CA ILE A 328 -7.08 3.39 6.16
C ILE A 328 -5.57 3.67 6.26
N TRP A 329 -4.75 2.63 6.09
CA TRP A 329 -3.28 2.67 6.20
C TRP A 329 -2.74 3.19 7.54
N SER A 330 -3.55 3.08 8.59
CA SER A 330 -3.13 3.24 9.98
C SER A 330 -2.89 1.86 10.61
N ASN A 331 -2.91 1.76 11.93
CA ASN A 331 -2.86 0.46 12.62
C ASN A 331 -4.23 -0.24 12.55
N THR A 332 -4.63 -0.67 11.33
CA THR A 332 -5.92 -1.32 11.09
C THR A 332 -6.00 -2.72 11.70
N GLN A 333 -4.87 -3.40 11.86
CA GLN A 333 -4.75 -4.68 12.55
C GLN A 333 -4.90 -4.58 14.08
N GLN A 334 -4.93 -3.36 14.62
CA GLN A 334 -5.10 -3.05 16.05
C GLN A 334 -3.97 -3.65 16.93
N TYR A 335 -2.76 -3.80 16.36
CA TYR A 335 -1.62 -4.26 17.13
C TYR A 335 -1.24 -3.26 18.22
N SER A 336 -1.06 -3.77 19.43
CA SER A 336 -0.56 -3.00 20.58
C SER A 336 0.24 -3.93 21.48
N ASN A 337 1.45 -3.49 21.84
CA ASN A 337 2.35 -4.22 22.72
C ASN A 337 2.76 -3.35 23.89
#